data_b61deb10f382a3b519e839c3e798e28c
#
_entry.id   b61deb10f382a3b519e839c3e798e28c
#
_cell.length_a   1.000
_cell.length_b   1.000
_cell.length_c   1.000
_cell.angle_alpha   90.00
_cell.angle_beta   90.00
_cell.angle_gamma   90.00
#
_symmetry.space_group_name_H-M   'P 1'
#
loop_
_entity.id
_entity.type
_entity.pdbx_description
1 polymer ?
#
loop_
_entity_poly.entity_id
_entity_poly.type
_entity_poly.pdbx_seq_one_letter_code
_entity_poly.pdbx_strand_id
1 'polypeptide(L)'
;MSQDTQNNVEITPEMQAFYQRADSIIAVANNQLGPDAHSGQVGASLLYAAARYSASVASIGFVKGDDFAKEKEDIIEFYVKQYRQMLSDNLTDYAQNFEKYIQLNKADEDAK
;
A
#
# COMPACT_ATOMS: atom_id res chain seq x y z
N MET A 1 -30.22 -11.95 -6.14
CA MET A 1 -29.60 -12.29 -4.94
C MET A 1 -28.84 -11.15 -4.34
N SER A 2 -29.22 -10.77 -3.16
CA SER A 2 -28.65 -9.58 -2.56
C SER A 2 -27.15 -9.73 -2.33
N GLN A 3 -26.70 -10.94 -2.04
CA GLN A 3 -25.29 -11.19 -1.81
C GLN A 3 -24.46 -10.88 -3.05
N ASP A 4 -24.94 -11.33 -4.19
CA ASP A 4 -24.23 -11.05 -5.44
C ASP A 4 -24.27 -9.57 -5.76
N THR A 5 -25.39 -8.94 -5.47
CA THR A 5 -25.50 -7.51 -5.71
C THR A 5 -24.50 -6.74 -4.87
N GLN A 6 -24.34 -7.15 -3.61
CA GLN A 6 -23.38 -6.49 -2.73
C GLN A 6 -21.96 -6.73 -3.18
N ASN A 7 -21.67 -7.94 -3.61
CA ASN A 7 -20.33 -8.30 -4.05
C ASN A 7 -20.02 -7.72 -5.41
N ASN A 8 -21.05 -7.31 -6.12
CA ASN A 8 -20.86 -6.74 -7.43
C ASN A 8 -20.81 -5.23 -7.41
N VAL A 9 -20.29 -4.69 -6.31
CA VAL A 9 -19.95 -3.28 -6.31
C VAL A 9 -18.98 -3.10 -7.47
N GLU A 10 -19.42 -2.34 -8.43
CA GLU A 10 -18.64 -2.20 -9.64
C GLU A 10 -17.34 -1.50 -9.36
N ILE A 11 -16.28 -2.08 -9.92
CA ILE A 11 -14.99 -1.43 -9.85
C ILE A 11 -14.97 -0.38 -10.94
N THR A 12 -14.90 0.89 -10.53
CA THR A 12 -14.85 1.99 -11.49
C THR A 12 -13.51 1.98 -12.20
N PRO A 13 -13.42 2.64 -13.36
CA PRO A 13 -12.12 2.78 -14.03
C PRO A 13 -11.06 3.42 -13.15
N GLU A 14 -11.45 4.36 -12.29
CA GLU A 14 -10.51 4.98 -11.36
C GLU A 14 -9.99 3.99 -10.33
N MET A 15 -10.88 3.17 -9.80
CA MET A 15 -10.46 2.15 -8.84
C MET A 15 -9.56 1.12 -9.48
N GLN A 16 -9.89 0.72 -10.70
CA GLN A 16 -9.07 -0.23 -11.42
C GLN A 16 -7.67 0.31 -11.66
N ALA A 17 -7.59 1.56 -12.08
CA ALA A 17 -6.29 2.21 -12.30
C ALA A 17 -5.51 2.32 -10.99
N PHE A 18 -6.20 2.61 -9.90
CA PHE A 18 -5.58 2.68 -8.58
C PHE A 18 -4.91 1.34 -8.22
N TYR A 19 -5.65 0.25 -8.38
CA TYR A 19 -5.11 -1.07 -8.05
C TYR A 19 -3.98 -1.48 -8.98
N GLN A 20 -4.08 -1.12 -10.26
CA GLN A 20 -3.02 -1.42 -11.21
C GLN A 20 -1.73 -0.68 -10.86
N ARG A 21 -1.84 0.58 -10.42
CA ARG A 21 -0.66 1.31 -9.98
C ARG A 21 -0.06 0.68 -8.73
N ALA A 22 -0.91 0.29 -7.78
CA ALA A 22 -0.43 -0.38 -6.57
C ALA A 22 0.28 -1.67 -6.92
N ASP A 23 -0.29 -2.47 -7.81
CA ASP A 23 0.31 -3.72 -8.22
C ASP A 23 1.67 -3.50 -8.88
N SER A 24 1.80 -2.44 -9.67
CA SER A 24 3.06 -2.12 -10.33
C SER A 24 4.15 -1.78 -9.30
N ILE A 25 3.78 -1.03 -8.27
CA ILE A 25 4.72 -0.69 -7.20
C ILE A 25 5.12 -1.95 -6.43
N ILE A 26 4.15 -2.81 -6.14
CA ILE A 26 4.42 -4.07 -5.44
C ILE A 26 5.35 -4.94 -6.28
N ALA A 27 5.18 -4.95 -7.59
CA ALA A 27 6.05 -5.72 -8.47
C ALA A 27 7.50 -5.24 -8.37
N VAL A 28 7.71 -3.93 -8.29
CA VAL A 28 9.06 -3.40 -8.10
C VAL A 28 9.64 -3.90 -6.78
N ALA A 29 8.83 -3.85 -5.71
CA ALA A 29 9.28 -4.33 -4.41
C ALA A 29 9.65 -5.81 -4.47
N ASN A 30 8.79 -6.62 -5.08
CA ASN A 30 9.05 -8.05 -5.17
C ASN A 30 10.31 -8.37 -5.97
N ASN A 31 10.61 -7.55 -6.97
CA ASN A 31 11.81 -7.75 -7.76
C ASN A 31 13.10 -7.50 -6.97
N GLN A 32 12.99 -6.87 -5.82
CA GLN A 32 14.16 -6.63 -4.97
C GLN A 32 14.44 -7.78 -4.01
N LEU A 33 13.53 -8.74 -3.91
CA LEU A 33 13.74 -9.91 -3.06
C LEU A 33 14.85 -10.77 -3.65
N GLY A 34 15.70 -11.31 -2.79
CA GLY A 34 16.79 -12.16 -3.23
C GLY A 34 17.68 -12.52 -2.05
N PRO A 35 18.87 -13.06 -2.35
CA PRO A 35 19.79 -13.50 -1.29
C PRO A 35 20.19 -12.39 -0.32
N ASP A 36 20.24 -11.15 -0.81
CA ASP A 36 20.71 -10.02 -0.01
C ASP A 36 19.58 -9.20 0.59
N ALA A 37 18.31 -9.53 0.29
CA ALA A 37 17.19 -8.74 0.80
C ALA A 37 15.98 -9.62 0.99
N HIS A 38 15.56 -9.78 2.23
CA HIS A 38 14.34 -10.52 2.53
C HIS A 38 13.13 -9.58 2.62
N SER A 39 11.95 -10.17 2.72
CA SER A 39 10.71 -9.41 2.64
C SER A 39 10.61 -8.31 3.70
N GLY A 40 11.13 -8.54 4.89
CA GLY A 40 11.11 -7.50 5.92
C GLY A 40 11.93 -6.29 5.55
N GLN A 41 13.09 -6.52 4.92
CA GLN A 41 13.94 -5.41 4.49
C GLN A 41 13.33 -4.64 3.34
N VAL A 42 12.78 -5.36 2.37
CA VAL A 42 12.11 -4.71 1.23
C VAL A 42 10.89 -3.96 1.70
N GLY A 43 10.12 -4.56 2.64
CA GLY A 43 8.95 -3.90 3.21
C GLY A 43 9.29 -2.61 3.91
N ALA A 44 10.39 -2.59 4.67
CA ALA A 44 10.82 -1.38 5.36
C ALA A 44 11.19 -0.30 4.35
N SER A 45 11.87 -0.67 3.28
CA SER A 45 12.24 0.29 2.23
C SER A 45 11.00 0.83 1.53
N LEU A 46 10.03 -0.02 1.27
CA LEU A 46 8.79 0.40 0.63
C LEU A 46 8.03 1.38 1.51
N LEU A 47 7.98 1.08 2.81
CA LEU A 47 7.31 1.97 3.76
C LEU A 47 8.00 3.32 3.82
N TYR A 48 9.33 3.34 3.85
CA TYR A 48 10.07 4.59 3.85
C TYR A 48 9.83 5.37 2.55
N ALA A 49 9.84 4.67 1.43
CA ALA A 49 9.58 5.29 0.13
C ALA A 49 8.20 5.93 0.11
N ALA A 50 7.21 5.24 0.67
CA ALA A 50 5.85 5.78 0.75
C ALA A 50 5.82 7.05 1.61
N ALA A 51 6.51 7.04 2.74
CA ALA A 51 6.56 8.22 3.61
C ALA A 51 7.20 9.40 2.90
N ARG A 52 8.29 9.14 2.21
CA ARG A 52 9.00 10.19 1.50
C ARG A 52 8.18 10.75 0.34
N TYR A 53 7.52 9.86 -0.40
CA TYR A 53 6.67 10.29 -1.51
C TYR A 53 5.49 11.11 -0.98
N SER A 54 4.89 10.66 0.14
CA SER A 54 3.77 11.37 0.74
C SER A 54 4.18 12.76 1.19
N ALA A 55 5.38 12.90 1.76
CA ALA A 55 5.89 14.20 2.16
C ALA A 55 6.04 15.12 0.94
N SER A 56 6.54 14.58 -0.15
CA SER A 56 6.70 15.32 -1.39
C SER A 56 5.33 15.81 -1.90
N VAL A 57 4.35 14.92 -1.93
CA VAL A 57 3.01 15.27 -2.40
C VAL A 57 2.38 16.33 -1.48
N ALA A 58 2.53 16.14 -0.16
CA ALA A 58 1.94 17.07 0.79
C ALA A 58 2.54 18.47 0.67
N SER A 59 3.78 18.57 0.22
CA SER A 59 4.45 19.86 0.11
C SER A 59 3.97 20.69 -1.08
N ILE A 60 3.26 20.06 -2.02
CA ILE A 60 2.80 20.77 -3.21
C ILE A 60 1.82 21.87 -2.81
N GLY A 61 2.05 23.06 -3.33
CA GLY A 61 1.18 24.20 -3.05
C GLY A 61 1.67 25.09 -1.93
N PHE A 62 2.62 24.63 -1.12
CA PHE A 62 3.23 25.51 -0.13
C PHE A 62 4.35 26.31 -0.78
N VAL A 63 4.47 27.57 -0.36
CA VAL A 63 5.50 28.45 -0.88
C VAL A 63 6.66 28.58 0.09
N LYS A 64 6.36 28.52 1.41
CA LYS A 64 7.37 28.68 2.44
C LYS A 64 7.45 27.45 3.31
N GLY A 65 8.69 27.03 3.62
CA GLY A 65 8.93 25.91 4.48
C GLY A 65 8.30 26.05 5.87
N ASP A 66 8.30 27.28 6.40
CA ASP A 66 7.71 27.51 7.72
C ASP A 66 6.22 27.24 7.74
N ASP A 67 5.52 27.62 6.68
CA ASP A 67 4.07 27.35 6.60
C ASP A 67 3.81 25.86 6.48
N PHE A 68 4.60 25.18 5.68
CA PHE A 68 4.51 23.73 5.55
C PHE A 68 4.77 23.05 6.90
N ALA A 69 5.78 23.51 7.61
CA ALA A 69 6.14 22.93 8.92
C ALA A 69 4.99 23.01 9.92
N LYS A 70 4.21 24.08 9.86
CA LYS A 70 3.09 24.27 10.78
C LYS A 70 2.00 23.22 10.57
N GLU A 71 1.92 22.64 9.39
CA GLU A 71 0.90 21.65 9.06
C GLU A 71 1.34 20.23 9.34
N LYS A 72 2.53 20.05 9.89
CA LYS A 72 3.14 18.72 10.04
C LYS A 72 2.22 17.72 10.74
N GLU A 73 1.67 18.10 11.89
CA GLU A 73 0.87 17.15 12.66
C GLU A 73 -0.43 16.79 11.95
N ASP A 74 -1.06 17.77 11.31
CA ASP A 74 -2.29 17.51 10.57
C ASP A 74 -2.01 16.59 9.37
N ILE A 75 -0.90 16.79 8.70
CA ILE A 75 -0.50 15.94 7.58
C ILE A 75 -0.23 14.52 8.07
N ILE A 76 0.47 14.37 9.18
CA ILE A 76 0.74 13.06 9.76
C ILE A 76 -0.58 12.35 10.05
N GLU A 77 -1.51 13.04 10.72
CA GLU A 77 -2.79 12.44 11.07
C GLU A 77 -3.56 11.98 9.85
N PHE A 78 -3.52 12.79 8.79
CA PHE A 78 -4.20 12.42 7.56
C PHE A 78 -3.66 11.10 6.98
N TYR A 79 -2.34 11.01 6.88
CA TYR A 79 -1.74 9.81 6.27
C TYR A 79 -1.79 8.60 7.18
N VAL A 80 -1.63 8.78 8.49
CA VAL A 80 -1.72 7.67 9.44
C VAL A 80 -3.12 7.07 9.41
N LYS A 81 -4.15 7.91 9.38
CA LYS A 81 -5.53 7.43 9.34
C LYS A 81 -5.79 6.65 8.05
N GLN A 82 -5.32 7.18 6.93
CA GLN A 82 -5.47 6.50 5.64
C GLN A 82 -4.76 5.15 5.63
N TYR A 83 -3.52 5.15 6.09
CA TYR A 83 -2.73 3.92 6.11
C TYR A 83 -3.33 2.88 7.03
N ARG A 84 -3.80 3.31 8.21
CA ARG A 84 -4.44 2.40 9.15
C ARG A 84 -5.64 1.71 8.51
N GLN A 85 -6.47 2.46 7.82
CA GLN A 85 -7.66 1.89 7.17
C GLN A 85 -7.26 0.90 6.10
N MET A 86 -6.31 1.27 5.24
CA MET A 86 -5.87 0.38 4.17
C MET A 86 -5.22 -0.88 4.73
N LEU A 87 -4.39 -0.74 5.74
CA LEU A 87 -3.74 -1.90 6.35
C LEU A 87 -4.77 -2.81 7.02
N SER A 88 -5.72 -2.22 7.73
CA SER A 88 -6.77 -2.99 8.40
C SER A 88 -7.56 -3.81 7.38
N ASP A 89 -7.96 -3.17 6.29
CA ASP A 89 -8.74 -3.86 5.25
C ASP A 89 -7.95 -5.01 4.64
N ASN A 90 -6.66 -4.79 4.39
CA ASN A 90 -5.82 -5.82 3.79
C ASN A 90 -5.53 -6.96 4.77
N LEU A 91 -5.34 -6.65 6.04
CA LEU A 91 -5.16 -7.70 7.05
C LEU A 91 -6.41 -8.57 7.18
N THR A 92 -7.58 -7.94 7.12
CA THR A 92 -8.84 -8.69 7.14
C THR A 92 -8.93 -9.62 5.94
N ASP A 93 -8.59 -9.11 4.76
CA ASP A 93 -8.62 -9.92 3.55
C ASP A 93 -7.65 -11.10 3.66
N TYR A 94 -6.44 -10.85 4.11
CA TYR A 94 -5.45 -11.92 4.25
C TYR A 94 -5.87 -12.94 5.31
N ALA A 95 -6.52 -12.49 6.38
CA ALA A 95 -7.01 -13.43 7.40
C ALA A 95 -8.11 -14.32 6.86
N GLN A 96 -9.04 -13.73 6.11
CA GLN A 96 -10.17 -14.49 5.56
C GLN A 96 -9.75 -15.45 4.47
N ASN A 97 -8.70 -15.14 3.75
CA ASN A 97 -8.20 -15.96 2.64
C ASN A 97 -6.80 -16.48 2.92
N PHE A 98 -6.53 -16.73 4.18
CA PHE A 98 -5.17 -16.99 4.65
C PHE A 98 -4.47 -18.11 3.89
N GLU A 99 -5.14 -19.25 3.77
CA GLU A 99 -4.50 -20.41 3.14
C GLU A 99 -4.16 -20.13 1.67
N LYS A 100 -5.06 -19.43 0.99
CA LYS A 100 -4.82 -19.08 -0.41
C LYS A 100 -3.57 -18.21 -0.56
N TYR A 101 -3.46 -17.17 0.27
CA TYR A 101 -2.35 -16.25 0.15
C TYR A 101 -1.03 -16.87 0.60
N ILE A 102 -1.07 -17.67 1.65
CA ILE A 102 0.14 -18.33 2.15
C ILE A 102 0.69 -19.29 1.11
N GLN A 103 -0.19 -20.03 0.42
CA GLN A 103 0.26 -20.96 -0.62
C GLN A 103 0.89 -20.22 -1.79
N LEU A 104 0.30 -19.10 -2.19
CA LEU A 104 0.86 -18.30 -3.27
C LEU A 104 2.21 -17.73 -2.90
N ASN A 105 2.35 -17.21 -1.70
CA ASN A 105 3.62 -16.65 -1.24
C ASN A 105 4.70 -17.72 -1.16
N LYS A 106 4.33 -18.91 -0.69
CA LYS A 106 5.27 -20.01 -0.59
C LYS A 106 5.75 -20.43 -1.97
N ALA A 107 4.83 -20.50 -2.93
CA ALA A 107 5.20 -20.86 -4.30
C ALA A 107 6.17 -19.84 -4.88
N ASP A 108 5.94 -18.56 -4.63
CA ASP A 108 6.83 -17.51 -5.10
C ASP A 108 8.21 -17.63 -4.47
N GLU A 109 8.27 -17.91 -3.18
CA GLU A 109 9.55 -18.07 -2.50
C GLU A 109 10.30 -19.27 -3.03
N ASP A 110 9.61 -20.37 -3.28
CA ASP A 110 10.23 -21.57 -3.80
C ASP A 110 10.75 -21.34 -5.22
N ALA A 111 10.08 -20.49 -5.98
CA ALA A 111 10.50 -20.19 -7.34
C ALA A 111 11.74 -19.30 -7.40
N LYS A 112 12.05 -18.61 -6.32
CA LYS A 112 13.22 -17.74 -6.27
C LYS A 112 14.40 -18.46 -5.65
#